data_cc6145223ea4babbfa262900cbbf5590
#
_entry.id   cc6145223ea4babbfa262900cbbf5590
#
_cell.length_a   1.000
_cell.length_b   1.000
_cell.length_c   1.000
_cell.angle_alpha   90.00
_cell.angle_beta   90.00
_cell.angle_gamma   90.00
#
_symmetry.space_group_name_H-M   'P 1'
#
loop_
_entity.id
_entity.type
_entity.pdbx_description
1 polymer ?
#
loop_
_entity_poly.entity_id
_entity_poly.type
_entity_poly.pdbx_seq_one_letter_code
_entity_poly.pdbx_strand_id
1 'polypeptide(L)'
;MSYDDIKDKKPMKKGEVVDKAENGENYIIKLEEDKVYEVAPIAFYVWNMCDGEKTVTEILDEISKEANLETSQIRDPIVTVLEQLQEAALISL
;
A
#
# COMPACT_ATOMS: atom_id res chain seq x y z
N MET A 1 5.23 -14.02 1.80
CA MET A 1 4.85 -13.16 2.95
C MET A 1 3.42 -13.48 3.34
N SER A 2 3.18 -13.76 4.61
CA SER A 2 1.83 -14.02 5.09
C SER A 2 1.38 -12.90 6.03
N TYR A 3 0.07 -12.79 6.23
CA TYR A 3 -0.49 -11.78 7.13
C TYR A 3 0.07 -11.94 8.56
N ASP A 4 0.17 -13.18 9.04
CA ASP A 4 0.68 -13.43 10.40
C ASP A 4 2.11 -12.95 10.58
N ASP A 5 2.91 -12.95 9.52
CA ASP A 5 4.29 -12.50 9.56
C ASP A 5 4.41 -10.97 9.68
N ILE A 6 3.41 -10.23 9.20
CA ILE A 6 3.52 -8.78 9.07
C ILE A 6 2.46 -7.99 9.84
N LYS A 7 1.48 -8.66 10.45
CA LYS A 7 0.31 -7.99 11.05
C LYS A 7 0.66 -6.93 12.09
N ASP A 8 1.76 -7.10 12.81
CA ASP A 8 2.20 -6.17 13.86
C ASP A 8 3.26 -5.18 13.38
N LYS A 9 3.65 -5.26 12.12
CA LYS A 9 4.62 -4.34 11.54
C LYS A 9 3.95 -3.02 11.16
N LYS A 10 4.72 -1.95 11.19
CA LYS A 10 4.26 -0.61 10.87
C LYS A 10 4.90 -0.16 9.58
N PRO A 11 4.27 -0.43 8.44
CA PRO A 11 4.88 -0.06 7.16
C PRO A 11 5.00 1.44 7.00
N MET A 12 6.13 1.86 6.42
CA MET A 12 6.42 3.26 6.15
C MET A 12 6.55 3.46 4.66
N LYS A 13 5.80 4.40 4.12
CA LYS A 13 5.87 4.71 2.68
C LYS A 13 7.18 5.39 2.34
N LYS A 14 7.66 5.12 1.12
CA LYS A 14 8.86 5.73 0.55
C LYS A 14 8.52 6.30 -0.81
N GLY A 15 9.24 7.35 -1.18
CA GLY A 15 8.95 8.06 -2.41
C GLY A 15 7.86 9.09 -2.22
N GLU A 16 7.43 9.68 -3.31
CA GLU A 16 6.37 10.68 -3.29
C GLU A 16 5.51 10.56 -4.55
N VAL A 17 4.23 10.85 -4.41
CA VAL A 17 3.34 10.89 -5.57
C VAL A 17 3.62 12.19 -6.32
N VAL A 18 3.85 12.08 -7.63
CA VAL A 18 4.20 13.24 -8.46
C VAL A 18 3.13 13.58 -9.49
N ASP A 19 2.32 12.61 -9.89
CA ASP A 19 1.28 12.84 -10.89
C ASP A 19 0.31 11.66 -10.95
N LYS A 20 -0.74 11.82 -11.77
CA LYS A 20 -1.59 10.72 -12.19
C LYS A 20 -1.11 10.22 -13.55
N ALA A 21 -1.31 8.94 -13.81
CA ALA A 21 -1.00 8.37 -15.12
C ALA A 21 -1.94 8.93 -16.19
N GLU A 22 -1.57 8.75 -17.46
CA GLU A 22 -2.34 9.25 -18.59
C GLU A 22 -3.78 8.72 -18.62
N ASN A 23 -4.01 7.51 -18.11
CA ASN A 23 -5.37 6.94 -18.04
C ASN A 23 -6.27 7.64 -17.00
N GLY A 24 -5.71 8.53 -16.17
CA GLY A 24 -6.47 9.24 -15.15
C GLY A 24 -6.85 8.43 -13.94
N GLU A 25 -6.47 7.16 -13.88
CA GLU A 25 -6.81 6.26 -12.78
C GLU A 25 -5.61 5.90 -11.91
N ASN A 26 -4.51 5.50 -12.52
CA ASN A 26 -3.32 5.10 -11.79
C ASN A 26 -2.53 6.32 -11.33
N TYR A 27 -1.65 6.11 -10.37
CA TYR A 27 -0.83 7.17 -9.79
C TYR A 27 0.63 6.89 -10.07
N ILE A 28 1.43 7.95 -10.17
CA ILE A 28 2.86 7.84 -10.41
C ILE A 28 3.59 8.22 -9.13
N ILE A 29 4.39 7.29 -8.62
CA ILE A 29 5.20 7.50 -7.42
C ILE A 29 6.66 7.51 -7.83
N LYS A 30 7.37 8.57 -7.46
CA LYS A 30 8.79 8.72 -7.72
C LYS A 30 9.57 8.32 -6.47
N LEU A 31 10.41 7.32 -6.60
CA LEU A 31 11.28 6.88 -5.51
C LEU A 31 12.63 7.57 -5.58
N GLU A 32 13.22 7.61 -6.77
CA GLU A 32 14.49 8.29 -7.06
C GLU A 32 14.37 8.92 -8.43
N GLU A 33 15.39 9.70 -8.84
CA GLU A 33 15.39 10.41 -10.12
C GLU A 33 15.06 9.50 -11.32
N ASP A 34 15.60 8.28 -11.31
CA ASP A 34 15.43 7.32 -12.39
C ASP A 34 14.50 6.16 -12.04
N LYS A 35 13.85 6.22 -10.88
CA LYS A 35 12.94 5.17 -10.42
C LYS A 35 11.55 5.73 -10.20
N VAL A 36 10.71 5.53 -11.17
CA VAL A 36 9.33 6.01 -11.17
C VAL A 36 8.42 4.81 -11.43
N TYR A 37 7.36 4.69 -10.63
CA TYR A 37 6.45 3.56 -10.70
C TYR A 37 5.02 4.04 -10.92
N GLU A 38 4.30 3.34 -11.77
CA GLU A 38 2.87 3.55 -11.93
C GLU A 38 2.15 2.51 -11.07
N VAL A 39 1.27 2.95 -10.19
CA VAL A 39 0.54 2.06 -9.27
C VAL A 39 -0.96 2.21 -9.46
N ALA A 40 -1.67 1.10 -9.32
CA ALA A 40 -3.12 1.07 -9.40
C ALA A 40 -3.75 1.85 -8.21
N PRO A 41 -5.00 2.31 -8.34
CA PRO A 41 -5.65 3.06 -7.26
C PRO A 41 -5.64 2.36 -5.91
N ILE A 42 -5.87 1.05 -5.87
CA ILE A 42 -5.86 0.31 -4.61
C ILE A 42 -4.46 0.30 -3.98
N ALA A 43 -3.42 0.15 -4.79
CA ALA A 43 -2.05 0.16 -4.30
C ALA A 43 -1.67 1.55 -3.78
N PHE A 44 -2.09 2.61 -4.46
CA PHE A 44 -1.88 3.98 -4.00
C PHE A 44 -2.58 4.23 -2.67
N TYR A 45 -3.82 3.78 -2.54
CA TYR A 45 -4.59 3.93 -1.31
C TYR A 45 -3.88 3.27 -0.13
N VAL A 46 -3.43 2.02 -0.30
CA VAL A 46 -2.70 1.30 0.73
C VAL A 46 -1.36 1.98 1.04
N TRP A 47 -0.62 2.37 0.00
CA TRP A 47 0.66 3.06 0.15
C TRP A 47 0.50 4.34 0.99
N ASN A 48 -0.55 5.09 0.72
CA ASN A 48 -0.80 6.36 1.42
C ASN A 48 -1.11 6.17 2.90
N MET A 49 -1.60 4.99 3.29
CA MET A 49 -1.87 4.66 4.69
C MET A 49 -0.62 4.18 5.44
N CYS A 50 0.48 3.93 4.75
CA CYS A 50 1.71 3.44 5.33
C CYS A 50 2.53 4.60 5.91
N ASP A 51 2.15 5.07 7.08
CA ASP A 51 2.74 6.24 7.72
C ASP A 51 3.79 5.93 8.80
N GLY A 52 4.10 4.64 8.99
CA GLY A 52 5.05 4.22 10.01
C GLY A 52 4.47 4.17 11.42
N GLU A 53 3.20 4.51 11.59
CA GLU A 53 2.52 4.51 12.88
C GLU A 53 1.46 3.44 12.98
N LYS A 54 0.73 3.19 11.89
CA LYS A 54 -0.31 2.15 11.87
C LYS A 54 0.30 0.79 11.58
N THR A 55 -0.17 -0.21 12.33
CA THR A 55 0.19 -1.60 12.02
C THR A 55 -0.58 -2.06 10.77
N VAL A 56 -0.14 -3.16 10.18
CA VAL A 56 -0.87 -3.77 9.05
C VAL A 56 -2.30 -4.11 9.48
N THR A 57 -2.49 -4.62 10.70
CA THR A 57 -3.83 -4.91 11.23
C THR A 57 -4.70 -3.66 11.25
N GLU A 58 -4.16 -2.53 11.71
CA GLU A 58 -4.91 -1.27 11.75
C GLU A 58 -5.26 -0.77 10.36
N ILE A 59 -4.34 -0.89 9.41
CA ILE A 59 -4.58 -0.52 8.00
C ILE A 59 -5.71 -1.37 7.43
N LEU A 60 -5.66 -2.68 7.67
CA LEU A 60 -6.68 -3.61 7.20
C LEU A 60 -8.04 -3.26 7.79
N ASP A 61 -8.10 -2.97 9.09
CA ASP A 61 -9.34 -2.60 9.76
C ASP A 61 -9.93 -1.31 9.20
N GLU A 62 -9.11 -0.31 8.93
CA GLU A 62 -9.58 0.94 8.33
C GLU A 62 -10.16 0.74 6.94
N ILE A 63 -9.48 -0.03 6.11
CA ILE A 63 -9.95 -0.34 4.75
C ILE A 63 -11.26 -1.12 4.83
N SER A 64 -11.34 -2.08 5.75
CA SER A 64 -12.55 -2.87 5.97
C SER A 64 -13.75 -1.97 6.27
N LYS A 65 -13.58 -1.01 7.16
CA LYS A 65 -14.65 -0.08 7.53
C LYS A 65 -15.06 0.82 6.37
N GLU A 66 -14.10 1.38 5.67
CA GLU A 66 -14.40 2.30 4.56
C GLU A 66 -15.04 1.60 3.37
N ALA A 67 -14.58 0.39 3.06
CA ALA A 67 -15.13 -0.38 1.95
C ALA A 67 -16.38 -1.15 2.32
N ASN A 68 -16.74 -1.18 3.60
CA ASN A 68 -17.86 -1.95 4.12
C ASN A 68 -17.74 -3.44 3.77
N LEU A 69 -16.53 -3.96 3.91
CA LEU A 69 -16.21 -5.37 3.67
C LEU A 69 -15.61 -5.96 4.95
N GLU A 70 -15.70 -7.28 5.09
CA GLU A 70 -15.08 -7.95 6.22
C GLU A 70 -13.59 -8.10 5.99
N THR A 71 -12.80 -8.06 7.09
CA THR A 71 -11.35 -8.19 7.00
C THR A 71 -10.92 -9.49 6.34
N SER A 72 -11.69 -10.57 6.57
CA SER A 72 -11.39 -11.87 5.96
C SER A 72 -11.49 -11.84 4.43
N GLN A 73 -12.28 -10.92 3.88
CA GLN A 73 -12.46 -10.80 2.43
C GLN A 73 -11.33 -10.04 1.76
N ILE A 74 -10.71 -9.11 2.49
CA ILE A 74 -9.71 -8.21 1.90
C ILE A 74 -8.29 -8.49 2.38
N ARG A 75 -8.12 -9.34 3.37
CA ARG A 75 -6.79 -9.62 3.96
C ARG A 75 -5.76 -10.06 2.93
N ASP A 76 -6.06 -11.09 2.17
CA ASP A 76 -5.11 -11.64 1.20
C ASP A 76 -4.80 -10.66 0.06
N PRO A 77 -5.81 -9.98 -0.53
CA PRO A 77 -5.52 -8.94 -1.52
C PRO A 77 -4.64 -7.82 -0.97
N ILE A 78 -4.87 -7.38 0.26
CA ILE A 78 -4.08 -6.29 0.85
C ILE A 78 -2.65 -6.76 1.13
N VAL A 79 -2.47 -7.99 1.63
CA VAL A 79 -1.13 -8.55 1.82
C VAL A 79 -0.37 -8.61 0.49
N THR A 80 -1.04 -9.02 -0.58
CA THR A 80 -0.44 -9.05 -1.92
C THR A 80 0.02 -7.65 -2.36
N VAL A 81 -0.80 -6.63 -2.12
CA VAL A 81 -0.45 -5.25 -2.45
C VAL A 81 0.77 -4.79 -1.64
N LEU A 82 0.78 -5.07 -0.34
CA LEU A 82 1.92 -4.71 0.52
C LEU A 82 3.20 -5.39 0.05
N GLU A 83 3.11 -6.65 -0.35
CA GLU A 83 4.24 -7.41 -0.86
C GLU A 83 4.79 -6.77 -2.15
N GLN A 84 3.91 -6.39 -3.05
CA GLN A 84 4.30 -5.72 -4.30
C GLN A 84 4.95 -4.38 -4.03
N LEU A 85 4.40 -3.60 -3.10
CA LEU A 85 4.97 -2.31 -2.73
C LEU A 85 6.36 -2.48 -2.10
N GLN A 86 6.53 -3.51 -1.27
CA GLN A 86 7.83 -3.79 -0.67
C GLN A 86 8.87 -4.21 -1.71
N GLU A 87 8.47 -5.04 -2.67
CA GLU A 87 9.38 -5.46 -3.75
C GLU A 87 9.85 -4.29 -4.58
N ALA A 88 8.99 -3.29 -4.78
CA ALA A 88 9.35 -2.07 -5.50
C ALA A 88 10.09 -1.05 -4.62
N ALA A 89 10.31 -1.38 -3.34
CA ALA A 89 10.91 -0.48 -2.35
C ALA A 89 10.09 0.79 -2.11
N LEU A 90 8.78 0.74 -2.37
CA LEU A 90 7.87 1.86 -2.12
C LEU A 90 7.35 1.90 -0.68
N ILE A 91 7.56 0.83 0.06
CA ILE A 91 7.36 0.80 1.51
C ILE A 91 8.51 0.03 2.16
N SER A 92 8.73 0.28 3.46
CA SER A 92 9.56 -0.58 4.30
C SER A 92 8.72 -1.15 5.43
N LEU A 93 8.94 -2.42 5.72
CA LEU A 93 8.25 -3.12 6.80
C LEU A 93 9.13 -3.33 8.01
#